data_6074b6e0eed6ae058a51de2d2f5266d9
#
_entry.id   6074b6e0eed6ae058a51de2d2f5266d9
#
_cell.length_a   1.000
_cell.length_b   1.000
_cell.length_c   1.000
_cell.angle_alpha   90.00
_cell.angle_beta   90.00
_cell.angle_gamma   90.00
#
_symmetry.space_group_name_H-M   'P 1'
#
loop_
_entity.id
_entity.type
_entity.pdbx_description
1 polymer ?
#
loop_
_entity_poly.entity_id
_entity_poly.type
_entity_poly.pdbx_seq_one_letter_code
_entity_poly.pdbx_strand_id
1 'polypeptide(L)'
;YPMRCPLCGQLMRRNGFRKKPVTIKILSLAGKPAVLKIRKQQYLCPPSAQCPKRVTKVAEVQGVKFACRIANVVKYHIVQELSENESMRTIASHHNVSINTVERQLEGLEDTFKTNPHWLPATIAFDDFKSGKFAQSKMSMILMNPQNHRTIDIIQSRNSRFMRSYFLSHYSKKARWSVKIVVVDLFEPYRNLIHELFPKAIIVADHFHVVVQAYRALQSVRLKVM
;
A
#
# COMPACT_ATOMS: atom_id res chain seq x y z
N TYR A 1 10.42 30.90 -13.46
CA TYR A 1 11.44 31.23 -12.46
C TYR A 1 12.79 31.25 -13.14
N PRO A 2 13.67 32.19 -12.81
CA PRO A 2 15.03 32.26 -13.35
C PRO A 2 15.80 31.01 -12.88
N MET A 3 16.40 30.26 -13.82
CA MET A 3 17.15 29.04 -13.53
C MET A 3 18.63 29.38 -13.34
N ARG A 4 19.25 28.84 -12.30
CA ARG A 4 20.69 28.98 -12.01
C ARG A 4 21.51 27.82 -12.59
N CYS A 5 22.70 28.14 -13.04
CA CYS A 5 23.63 27.13 -13.54
C CYS A 5 24.14 26.26 -12.37
N PRO A 6 24.13 24.94 -12.50
CA PRO A 6 24.59 24.04 -11.43
C PRO A 6 26.11 24.06 -11.23
N LEU A 7 26.87 24.56 -12.20
CA LEU A 7 28.34 24.62 -12.11
C LEU A 7 28.83 25.92 -11.50
N CYS A 8 28.29 27.09 -11.95
CA CYS A 8 28.79 28.40 -11.54
C CYS A 8 27.78 29.25 -10.75
N GLY A 9 26.55 28.77 -10.52
CA GLY A 9 25.51 29.50 -9.79
C GLY A 9 24.90 30.72 -10.49
N GLN A 10 25.45 31.17 -11.64
CA GLN A 10 24.95 32.31 -12.37
C GLN A 10 23.57 32.07 -13.00
N LEU A 11 22.82 33.13 -13.25
CA LEU A 11 21.53 33.07 -13.93
C LEU A 11 21.72 32.63 -15.39
N MET A 12 20.99 31.60 -15.79
CA MET A 12 21.01 31.07 -17.15
C MET A 12 20.13 31.91 -18.07
N ARG A 13 20.54 32.07 -19.31
CA ARG A 13 19.75 32.78 -20.36
C ARG A 13 18.69 31.86 -20.94
N ARG A 14 17.54 32.37 -21.31
CA ARG A 14 16.51 31.63 -22.06
C ARG A 14 17.06 31.24 -23.43
N ASN A 15 16.89 29.99 -23.83
CA ASN A 15 17.38 29.42 -25.08
C ASN A 15 16.26 28.70 -25.84
N GLY A 16 15.14 29.41 -26.07
CA GLY A 16 13.99 28.89 -26.77
C GLY A 16 13.26 27.73 -26.05
N PHE A 17 12.42 27.04 -26.78
CA PHE A 17 11.64 25.90 -26.31
C PHE A 17 12.10 24.59 -26.93
N ARG A 18 11.86 23.48 -26.25
CA ARG A 18 12.06 22.16 -26.86
C ARG A 18 11.17 22.01 -28.10
N LYS A 19 11.72 21.47 -29.20
CA LYS A 19 10.97 21.23 -30.44
C LYS A 19 9.79 20.32 -30.23
N LYS A 20 9.99 19.19 -29.54
CA LYS A 20 8.92 18.20 -29.22
C LYS A 20 8.23 18.58 -27.91
N PRO A 21 6.88 18.71 -27.87
CA PRO A 21 6.14 18.89 -26.65
C PRO A 21 6.19 17.61 -25.80
N VAL A 22 6.08 17.77 -24.49
CA VAL A 22 5.93 16.67 -23.54
C VAL A 22 4.45 16.54 -23.21
N THR A 23 3.92 15.34 -23.32
CA THR A 23 2.54 15.00 -22.92
C THR A 23 2.55 14.52 -21.47
N ILE A 24 1.75 15.13 -20.62
CA ILE A 24 1.61 14.82 -19.19
C ILE A 24 0.17 14.41 -18.94
N LYS A 25 -0.05 13.28 -18.33
CA LYS A 25 -1.38 12.86 -17.87
C LYS A 25 -1.76 13.67 -16.64
N ILE A 26 -2.96 14.23 -16.66
CA ILE A 26 -3.59 14.98 -15.59
C ILE A 26 -4.88 14.29 -15.17
N LEU A 27 -5.57 14.79 -14.14
CA LEU A 27 -6.88 14.27 -13.76
C LEU A 27 -7.86 14.33 -14.91
N SER A 28 -8.77 13.36 -14.96
CA SER A 28 -9.86 13.33 -15.93
C SER A 28 -10.69 14.60 -15.83
N LEU A 29 -11.09 15.14 -16.95
CA LEU A 29 -11.94 16.32 -17.06
C LEU A 29 -13.32 15.91 -17.56
N ALA A 30 -14.37 16.21 -16.79
CA ALA A 30 -15.74 15.81 -17.10
C ALA A 30 -15.87 14.29 -17.44
N GLY A 31 -15.20 13.43 -16.67
CA GLY A 31 -15.21 11.97 -16.86
C GLY A 31 -14.40 11.47 -18.06
N LYS A 32 -13.70 12.35 -18.80
CA LYS A 32 -12.87 11.99 -19.95
C LYS A 32 -11.37 12.09 -19.62
N PRO A 33 -10.53 11.17 -20.13
CA PRO A 33 -9.08 11.24 -19.99
C PRO A 33 -8.53 12.56 -20.51
N ALA A 34 -7.73 13.24 -19.70
CA ALA A 34 -7.14 14.51 -20.05
C ALA A 34 -5.60 14.47 -20.06
N VAL A 35 -5.00 15.19 -20.97
CA VAL A 35 -3.54 15.32 -21.08
C VAL A 35 -3.15 16.79 -21.32
N LEU A 36 -2.04 17.18 -20.73
CA LEU A 36 -1.45 18.50 -20.91
C LEU A 36 -0.25 18.36 -21.84
N LYS A 37 -0.26 19.07 -22.98
CA LYS A 37 0.88 19.14 -23.90
C LYS A 37 1.67 20.42 -23.66
N ILE A 38 2.92 20.30 -23.21
CA ILE A 38 3.76 21.45 -22.81
C ILE A 38 5.04 21.45 -23.63
N ARG A 39 5.40 22.63 -24.17
CA ARG A 39 6.75 22.87 -24.66
C ARG A 39 7.61 23.44 -23.54
N LYS A 40 8.64 22.69 -23.12
CA LYS A 40 9.50 23.08 -22.01
C LYS A 40 10.50 24.14 -22.45
N GLN A 41 10.64 25.22 -21.68
CA GLN A 41 11.66 26.24 -21.86
C GLN A 41 13.04 25.64 -21.66
N GLN A 42 13.97 25.96 -22.54
CA GLN A 42 15.40 25.64 -22.40
C GLN A 42 16.16 26.87 -21.89
N TYR A 43 17.19 26.58 -21.11
CA TYR A 43 18.10 27.57 -20.54
C TYR A 43 19.53 27.21 -20.90
N LEU A 44 20.35 28.21 -21.07
CA LEU A 44 21.75 28.09 -21.45
C LEU A 44 22.63 28.95 -20.55
N CYS A 45 23.70 28.34 -20.04
CA CYS A 45 24.85 29.05 -19.51
C CYS A 45 25.99 28.99 -20.56
N PRO A 46 26.40 30.11 -21.16
CA PRO A 46 27.51 30.11 -22.08
C PRO A 46 28.83 29.82 -21.35
N PRO A 47 29.86 29.36 -22.05
CA PRO A 47 31.20 29.24 -21.48
C PRO A 47 31.73 30.62 -21.02
N SER A 48 32.35 30.63 -19.84
CA SER A 48 32.96 31.83 -19.22
C SER A 48 34.14 31.39 -18.33
N ALA A 49 34.92 32.33 -17.82
CA ALA A 49 36.01 32.07 -16.89
C ALA A 49 35.55 31.26 -15.65
N GLN A 50 34.30 31.48 -15.20
CA GLN A 50 33.69 30.76 -14.06
C GLN A 50 32.94 29.50 -14.46
N CYS A 51 32.68 29.26 -15.75
CA CYS A 51 31.93 28.13 -16.27
C CYS A 51 32.57 27.67 -17.60
N PRO A 52 33.64 26.86 -17.57
CA PRO A 52 34.41 26.52 -18.76
C PRO A 52 33.65 25.68 -19.80
N LYS A 53 32.51 25.09 -19.41
CA LYS A 53 31.66 24.26 -20.26
C LYS A 53 30.31 24.89 -20.51
N ARG A 54 29.80 24.75 -21.75
CA ARG A 54 28.42 25.08 -22.09
C ARG A 54 27.45 24.19 -21.33
N VAL A 55 26.58 24.75 -20.50
CA VAL A 55 25.57 24.03 -19.73
C VAL A 55 24.17 24.35 -20.23
N THR A 56 23.40 23.33 -20.57
CA THR A 56 22.01 23.48 -20.99
C THR A 56 21.10 22.80 -19.99
N LYS A 57 20.05 23.47 -19.54
CA LYS A 57 19.00 22.91 -18.69
C LYS A 57 17.62 23.13 -19.31
N VAL A 58 16.70 22.26 -18.96
CA VAL A 58 15.29 22.33 -19.37
C VAL A 58 14.45 22.62 -18.15
N ALA A 59 13.48 23.51 -18.26
CA ALA A 59 12.55 23.84 -17.19
C ALA A 59 11.82 22.58 -16.70
N GLU A 60 11.72 22.46 -15.41
CA GLU A 60 10.87 21.46 -14.77
C GLU A 60 9.42 21.92 -14.79
N VAL A 61 8.50 20.97 -14.82
CA VAL A 61 7.07 21.25 -14.75
C VAL A 61 6.64 21.10 -13.30
N GLN A 62 6.10 22.17 -12.74
CA GLN A 62 5.59 22.15 -11.38
C GLN A 62 4.48 21.09 -11.25
N GLY A 63 4.50 20.31 -10.16
CA GLY A 63 3.53 19.24 -9.94
C GLY A 63 3.79 17.95 -10.75
N VAL A 64 4.95 17.83 -11.41
CA VAL A 64 5.37 16.61 -12.11
C VAL A 64 6.79 16.25 -11.70
N LYS A 65 6.99 15.03 -11.17
CA LYS A 65 8.33 14.56 -10.80
C LYS A 65 9.23 14.52 -12.03
N PHE A 66 10.53 14.83 -11.85
CA PHE A 66 11.52 14.79 -12.94
C PHE A 66 11.44 13.47 -13.71
N ALA A 67 11.57 13.54 -15.03
CA ALA A 67 11.42 12.42 -15.98
C ALA A 67 10.06 11.71 -16.01
N CYS A 68 9.06 12.13 -15.20
CA CYS A 68 7.73 11.54 -15.21
C CYS A 68 6.80 12.24 -16.23
N ARG A 69 5.78 11.50 -16.65
CA ARG A 69 4.71 11.97 -17.55
C ARG A 69 3.31 11.90 -16.94
N ILE A 70 3.25 11.74 -15.62
CA ILE A 70 2.01 11.68 -14.84
C ILE A 70 2.13 12.75 -13.75
N ALA A 71 1.14 13.63 -13.66
CA ALA A 71 1.11 14.66 -12.64
C ALA A 71 1.00 14.06 -11.24
N ASN A 72 1.61 14.71 -10.23
CA ASN A 72 1.58 14.22 -8.86
C ASN A 72 0.16 14.13 -8.29
N VAL A 73 -0.73 15.03 -8.72
CA VAL A 73 -2.15 15.00 -8.32
C VAL A 73 -2.84 13.70 -8.75
N VAL A 74 -2.53 13.17 -9.94
CA VAL A 74 -3.07 11.88 -10.40
C VAL A 74 -2.59 10.74 -9.49
N LYS A 75 -1.30 10.75 -9.11
CA LYS A 75 -0.74 9.75 -8.20
C LYS A 75 -1.38 9.84 -6.81
N TYR A 76 -1.65 11.04 -6.33
CA TYR A 76 -2.34 11.25 -5.06
C TYR A 76 -3.76 10.66 -5.07
N HIS A 77 -4.54 10.90 -6.14
CA HIS A 77 -5.88 10.31 -6.27
C HIS A 77 -5.85 8.78 -6.39
N ILE A 78 -4.87 8.21 -7.11
CA ILE A 78 -4.66 6.76 -7.14
C ILE A 78 -4.48 6.21 -5.72
N VAL A 79 -3.66 6.87 -4.88
CA VAL A 79 -3.44 6.45 -3.49
C VAL A 79 -4.72 6.55 -2.66
N GLN A 80 -5.53 7.57 -2.86
CA GLN A 80 -6.82 7.70 -2.19
C GLN A 80 -7.78 6.56 -2.58
N GLU A 81 -7.93 6.28 -3.88
CA GLU A 81 -8.80 5.20 -4.37
C GLU A 81 -8.32 3.80 -3.96
N LEU A 82 -7.00 3.61 -3.74
CA LEU A 82 -6.45 2.36 -3.20
C LEU A 82 -6.93 2.07 -1.75
N SER A 83 -7.37 3.08 -1.00
CA SER A 83 -7.98 2.90 0.33
C SER A 83 -9.46 2.54 0.28
N GLU A 84 -10.08 2.58 -0.89
CA GLU A 84 -11.47 2.21 -1.13
C GLU A 84 -11.56 0.77 -1.66
N ASN A 85 -12.77 0.20 -1.69
CA ASN A 85 -12.99 -1.18 -2.16
C ASN A 85 -12.98 -1.28 -3.70
N GLU A 86 -12.02 -0.64 -4.35
CA GLU A 86 -11.87 -0.59 -5.79
C GLU A 86 -10.74 -1.52 -6.29
N SER A 87 -10.96 -2.16 -7.45
CA SER A 87 -9.91 -2.97 -8.04
C SER A 87 -8.82 -2.09 -8.69
N MET A 88 -7.55 -2.54 -8.66
CA MET A 88 -6.47 -1.82 -9.36
C MET A 88 -6.75 -1.60 -10.85
N ARG A 89 -7.53 -2.47 -11.49
CA ARG A 89 -7.97 -2.32 -12.89
C ARG A 89 -8.94 -1.16 -13.04
N THR A 90 -9.89 -1.03 -12.13
CA THR A 90 -10.86 0.08 -12.10
C THR A 90 -10.15 1.40 -11.87
N ILE A 91 -9.28 1.48 -10.86
CA ILE A 91 -8.46 2.66 -10.56
C ILE A 91 -7.60 3.05 -11.77
N ALA A 92 -6.94 2.08 -12.42
CA ALA A 92 -6.15 2.33 -13.61
C ALA A 92 -6.98 2.92 -14.76
N SER A 93 -8.21 2.45 -14.93
CA SER A 93 -9.17 2.97 -15.92
C SER A 93 -9.60 4.41 -15.60
N HIS A 94 -9.97 4.70 -14.35
CA HIS A 94 -10.39 6.04 -13.90
C HIS A 94 -9.32 7.10 -14.20
N HIS A 95 -8.06 6.75 -14.00
CA HIS A 95 -6.94 7.68 -14.18
C HIS A 95 -6.23 7.55 -15.54
N ASN A 96 -6.74 6.71 -16.43
CA ASN A 96 -6.12 6.44 -17.74
C ASN A 96 -4.62 6.12 -17.63
N VAL A 97 -4.27 5.24 -16.69
CA VAL A 97 -2.91 4.73 -16.47
C VAL A 97 -2.87 3.22 -16.62
N SER A 98 -1.68 2.63 -16.63
CA SER A 98 -1.55 1.17 -16.59
C SER A 98 -1.71 0.64 -15.15
N ILE A 99 -2.14 -0.60 -15.00
CA ILE A 99 -2.21 -1.30 -13.71
C ILE A 99 -0.84 -1.25 -13.00
N ASN A 100 0.26 -1.46 -13.70
CA ASN A 100 1.62 -1.35 -13.14
C ASN A 100 1.94 0.06 -12.61
N THR A 101 1.23 1.10 -13.06
CA THR A 101 1.39 2.45 -12.48
C THR A 101 0.68 2.53 -11.14
N VAL A 102 -0.48 1.91 -10.99
CA VAL A 102 -1.21 1.83 -9.71
C VAL A 102 -0.40 0.99 -8.73
N GLU A 103 0.09 -0.17 -9.15
CA GLU A 103 0.95 -1.07 -8.36
C GLU A 103 2.18 -0.35 -7.81
N ARG A 104 2.91 0.41 -8.64
CA ARG A 104 4.05 1.23 -8.18
C ARG A 104 3.67 2.32 -7.17
N GLN A 105 2.43 2.83 -7.19
CA GLN A 105 1.99 3.75 -6.14
C GLN A 105 1.74 3.00 -4.83
N LEU A 106 1.20 1.77 -4.89
CA LEU A 106 0.99 0.91 -3.73
C LEU A 106 2.33 0.50 -3.10
N GLU A 107 3.30 0.04 -3.91
CA GLU A 107 4.67 -0.27 -3.45
C GLU A 107 5.34 0.93 -2.77
N GLY A 108 5.14 2.14 -3.30
CA GLY A 108 5.66 3.37 -2.71
C GLY A 108 5.05 3.73 -1.34
N LEU A 109 3.97 3.06 -0.94
CA LEU A 109 3.34 3.22 0.39
C LEU A 109 3.87 2.23 1.42
N GLU A 110 4.60 1.19 1.01
CA GLU A 110 5.08 0.12 1.89
C GLU A 110 5.84 0.68 3.10
N ASP A 111 6.70 1.66 2.88
CA ASP A 111 7.47 2.32 3.94
C ASP A 111 6.61 3.13 4.92
N THR A 112 5.37 3.48 4.55
CA THR A 112 4.46 4.28 5.39
C THR A 112 3.61 3.39 6.31
N PHE A 113 3.40 2.13 5.95
CA PHE A 113 2.66 1.16 6.73
C PHE A 113 3.60 0.41 7.69
N LYS A 114 3.89 1.03 8.83
CA LYS A 114 4.68 0.39 9.89
C LYS A 114 3.76 -0.05 11.01
N THR A 115 3.78 -1.33 11.32
CA THR A 115 3.14 -1.85 12.52
C THR A 115 3.79 -1.24 13.77
N ASN A 116 2.99 -0.96 14.80
CA ASN A 116 3.54 -0.47 16.06
C ASN A 116 3.94 -1.67 16.96
N PRO A 117 5.24 -1.95 17.14
CA PRO A 117 5.70 -3.11 17.89
C PRO A 117 5.42 -3.02 19.40
N HIS A 118 5.08 -1.83 19.90
CA HIS A 118 4.88 -1.58 21.32
C HIS A 118 3.39 -1.49 21.71
N TRP A 119 2.48 -1.65 20.76
CA TRP A 119 1.05 -1.50 21.01
C TRP A 119 0.22 -2.53 20.25
N LEU A 120 -0.74 -3.12 20.94
CA LEU A 120 -1.85 -3.89 20.40
C LEU A 120 -3.14 -3.47 21.11
N PRO A 121 -4.30 -3.47 20.41
CA PRO A 121 -5.57 -3.19 21.06
C PRO A 121 -5.94 -4.28 22.07
N ALA A 122 -6.82 -3.96 23.01
CA ALA A 122 -7.27 -4.91 24.03
C ALA A 122 -8.03 -6.11 23.43
N THR A 123 -8.66 -5.91 22.29
CA THR A 123 -9.35 -6.98 21.54
C THR A 123 -8.75 -7.06 20.14
N ILE A 124 -8.34 -8.26 19.75
CA ILE A 124 -7.80 -8.58 18.42
C ILE A 124 -8.57 -9.75 17.82
N ALA A 125 -8.66 -9.78 16.51
CA ALA A 125 -9.23 -10.89 15.76
C ALA A 125 -8.21 -11.43 14.75
N PHE A 126 -8.16 -12.74 14.63
CA PHE A 126 -7.39 -13.45 13.62
C PHE A 126 -8.34 -14.11 12.63
N ASP A 127 -8.05 -13.92 11.35
CA ASP A 127 -8.71 -14.66 10.29
C ASP A 127 -7.69 -15.08 9.24
N ASP A 128 -7.89 -16.23 8.60
CA ASP A 128 -7.00 -16.66 7.53
C ASP A 128 -7.65 -16.41 6.16
N PHE A 129 -6.82 -16.00 5.21
CA PHE A 129 -7.27 -15.74 3.86
C PHE A 129 -6.31 -16.32 2.82
N LYS A 130 -6.84 -16.55 1.64
CA LYS A 130 -6.05 -17.06 0.52
C LYS A 130 -5.11 -15.97 0.01
N SER A 131 -3.83 -16.20 0.15
CA SER A 131 -2.79 -15.28 -0.32
C SER A 131 -2.70 -15.24 -1.84
N GLY A 132 -2.19 -14.13 -2.36
CA GLY A 132 -1.80 -14.00 -3.77
C GLY A 132 -0.59 -14.87 -4.11
N LYS A 133 -0.26 -14.94 -5.41
CA LYS A 133 0.85 -15.73 -5.94
C LYS A 133 2.24 -15.33 -5.39
N PHE A 134 2.35 -14.15 -4.81
CA PHE A 134 3.59 -13.56 -4.27
C PHE A 134 3.90 -14.00 -2.84
N ALA A 135 2.92 -14.54 -2.10
CA ALA A 135 3.14 -15.02 -0.76
C ALA A 135 3.83 -16.40 -0.77
N GLN A 136 4.79 -16.60 0.11
CA GLN A 136 5.49 -17.90 0.28
C GLN A 136 4.53 -19.02 0.70
N SER A 137 3.44 -18.66 1.36
CA SER A 137 2.36 -19.55 1.76
C SER A 137 1.11 -19.27 0.94
N LYS A 138 0.33 -20.33 0.61
CA LYS A 138 -0.97 -20.17 -0.06
C LYS A 138 -2.01 -19.47 0.82
N MET A 139 -1.77 -19.39 2.12
CA MET A 139 -2.65 -18.80 3.13
C MET A 139 -1.86 -17.83 3.99
N SER A 140 -2.40 -16.63 4.15
CA SER A 140 -1.91 -15.61 5.09
C SER A 140 -2.91 -15.40 6.22
N MET A 141 -2.44 -14.80 7.29
CA MET A 141 -3.26 -14.43 8.44
C MET A 141 -3.42 -12.93 8.50
N ILE A 142 -4.63 -12.45 8.68
CA ILE A 142 -4.93 -11.05 8.99
C ILE A 142 -5.13 -10.88 10.49
N LEU A 143 -4.51 -9.86 11.04
CA LEU A 143 -4.72 -9.39 12.39
C LEU A 143 -5.51 -8.09 12.33
N MET A 144 -6.67 -8.03 12.96
CA MET A 144 -7.54 -6.88 12.93
C MET A 144 -8.08 -6.50 14.31
N ASN A 145 -8.51 -5.26 14.44
CA ASN A 145 -9.29 -4.81 15.58
C ASN A 145 -10.79 -4.99 15.25
N PRO A 146 -11.50 -5.92 15.92
CA PRO A 146 -12.91 -6.19 15.62
C PRO A 146 -13.87 -5.05 16.01
N GLN A 147 -13.44 -4.08 16.83
CA GLN A 147 -14.28 -2.97 17.25
C GLN A 147 -14.40 -1.88 16.17
N ASN A 148 -13.35 -1.64 15.40
CA ASN A 148 -13.32 -0.60 14.38
C ASN A 148 -12.99 -1.12 12.97
N HIS A 149 -12.90 -2.44 12.82
CA HIS A 149 -12.59 -3.17 11.58
C HIS A 149 -11.28 -2.76 10.89
N ARG A 150 -10.35 -2.15 11.65
CA ARG A 150 -9.05 -1.78 11.10
C ARG A 150 -8.08 -2.94 11.12
N THR A 151 -7.44 -3.17 10.01
CA THR A 151 -6.30 -4.09 9.92
C THR A 151 -5.14 -3.53 10.73
N ILE A 152 -4.58 -4.38 11.59
CA ILE A 152 -3.41 -4.07 12.41
C ILE A 152 -2.17 -4.57 11.68
N ASP A 153 -2.25 -5.79 11.13
CA ASP A 153 -1.11 -6.45 10.51
C ASP A 153 -1.56 -7.57 9.56
N ILE A 154 -0.68 -7.95 8.63
CA ILE A 154 -0.87 -9.08 7.73
C ILE A 154 0.36 -9.98 7.82
N ILE A 155 0.15 -11.22 8.27
CA ILE A 155 1.21 -12.20 8.50
C ILE A 155 1.24 -13.16 7.32
N GLN A 156 2.41 -13.35 6.70
CA GLN A 156 2.58 -14.09 5.43
C GLN A 156 2.25 -15.58 5.50
N SER A 157 2.00 -16.14 6.70
CA SER A 157 1.70 -17.55 6.88
C SER A 157 0.79 -17.78 8.06
N ARG A 158 -0.10 -18.79 7.94
CA ARG A 158 -0.92 -19.29 9.05
C ARG A 158 -0.24 -20.40 9.86
N ASN A 159 0.99 -20.78 9.51
CA ASN A 159 1.73 -21.82 10.23
C ASN A 159 2.04 -21.36 11.66
N SER A 160 1.71 -22.17 12.66
CA SER A 160 1.87 -21.82 14.08
C SER A 160 3.32 -21.50 14.46
N ARG A 161 4.32 -22.18 13.87
CA ARG A 161 5.75 -21.89 14.12
C ARG A 161 6.13 -20.51 13.56
N PHE A 162 5.67 -20.20 12.35
CA PHE A 162 5.92 -18.92 11.73
C PHE A 162 5.26 -17.79 12.52
N MET A 163 3.98 -17.93 12.88
CA MET A 163 3.24 -16.96 13.69
C MET A 163 3.91 -16.73 15.04
N ARG A 164 4.34 -17.81 15.72
CA ARG A 164 5.08 -17.70 16.97
C ARG A 164 6.34 -16.85 16.83
N SER A 165 7.18 -17.20 15.85
CA SER A 165 8.42 -16.44 15.57
C SER A 165 8.11 -14.98 15.25
N TYR A 166 7.11 -14.74 14.41
CA TYR A 166 6.68 -13.40 14.01
C TYR A 166 6.26 -12.56 15.22
N PHE A 167 5.32 -13.05 16.05
CA PHE A 167 4.86 -12.28 17.21
C PHE A 167 5.93 -12.04 18.26
N LEU A 168 6.82 -12.99 18.45
CA LEU A 168 7.92 -12.83 19.41
C LEU A 168 8.97 -11.83 18.93
N SER A 169 9.21 -11.71 17.62
CA SER A 169 10.19 -10.78 17.06
C SER A 169 9.61 -9.39 16.78
N HIS A 170 8.32 -9.28 16.40
CA HIS A 170 7.72 -8.01 15.99
C HIS A 170 7.00 -7.27 17.10
N TYR A 171 6.42 -7.97 18.07
CA TYR A 171 5.65 -7.34 19.13
C TYR A 171 6.28 -7.54 20.50
N SER A 172 6.44 -6.44 21.24
CA SER A 172 6.99 -6.47 22.60
C SER A 172 6.12 -7.32 23.52
N LYS A 173 6.73 -7.91 24.54
CA LYS A 173 6.03 -8.68 25.60
C LYS A 173 4.90 -7.86 26.22
N LYS A 174 5.14 -6.56 26.46
CA LYS A 174 4.14 -5.65 27.05
C LYS A 174 2.92 -5.50 26.13
N ALA A 175 3.12 -5.32 24.81
CA ALA A 175 2.02 -5.22 23.84
C ALA A 175 1.21 -6.51 23.79
N ARG A 176 1.86 -7.68 23.71
CA ARG A 176 1.17 -8.97 23.69
C ARG A 176 0.39 -9.25 24.98
N TRP A 177 0.93 -8.90 26.14
CA TRP A 177 0.30 -9.09 27.43
C TRP A 177 -0.80 -8.08 27.78
N SER A 178 -0.94 -7.00 26.97
CA SER A 178 -2.05 -6.05 27.11
C SER A 178 -3.34 -6.52 26.44
N VAL A 179 -3.26 -7.51 25.55
CA VAL A 179 -4.41 -8.09 24.87
C VAL A 179 -5.25 -8.86 25.89
N LYS A 180 -6.57 -8.57 25.89
CA LYS A 180 -7.55 -9.17 26.81
C LYS A 180 -8.47 -10.18 26.14
N ILE A 181 -8.75 -10.00 24.85
CA ILE A 181 -9.65 -10.86 24.08
C ILE A 181 -9.01 -11.14 22.72
N VAL A 182 -9.02 -12.41 22.35
CA VAL A 182 -8.61 -12.86 21.02
C VAL A 182 -9.77 -13.60 20.38
N VAL A 183 -10.28 -13.07 19.28
CA VAL A 183 -11.29 -13.70 18.44
C VAL A 183 -10.58 -14.51 17.36
N VAL A 184 -10.92 -15.79 17.24
CA VAL A 184 -10.26 -16.72 16.30
C VAL A 184 -11.23 -17.80 15.84
N ASP A 185 -10.94 -18.40 14.67
CA ASP A 185 -11.63 -19.61 14.20
C ASP A 185 -11.45 -20.77 15.20
N LEU A 186 -12.37 -21.72 15.14
CA LEU A 186 -12.42 -22.93 15.99
C LEU A 186 -11.25 -23.91 15.75
N PHE A 187 -10.23 -23.53 15.00
CA PHE A 187 -9.08 -24.37 14.70
C PHE A 187 -8.19 -24.57 15.93
N GLU A 188 -8.19 -25.79 16.46
CA GLU A 188 -7.53 -26.15 17.73
C GLU A 188 -6.04 -25.74 17.83
N PRO A 189 -5.19 -25.87 16.78
CA PRO A 189 -3.79 -25.47 16.87
C PRO A 189 -3.57 -24.01 17.23
N TYR A 190 -4.53 -23.14 16.97
CA TYR A 190 -4.42 -21.71 17.32
C TYR A 190 -4.63 -21.48 18.83
N ARG A 191 -5.39 -22.30 19.52
CA ARG A 191 -5.64 -22.13 20.96
C ARG A 191 -4.35 -22.14 21.78
N ASN A 192 -3.52 -23.16 21.59
CA ASN A 192 -2.26 -23.30 22.31
C ASN A 192 -1.30 -22.14 21.98
N LEU A 193 -1.21 -21.77 20.71
CA LEU A 193 -0.40 -20.64 20.27
C LEU A 193 -0.86 -19.31 20.89
N ILE A 194 -2.18 -19.08 20.94
CA ILE A 194 -2.74 -17.85 21.51
C ILE A 194 -2.49 -17.77 23.01
N HIS A 195 -2.65 -18.88 23.76
CA HIS A 195 -2.34 -18.92 25.19
C HIS A 195 -0.86 -18.61 25.47
N GLU A 196 0.05 -19.07 24.60
CA GLU A 196 1.47 -18.77 24.71
C GLU A 196 1.77 -17.30 24.41
N LEU A 197 1.22 -16.77 23.32
CA LEU A 197 1.51 -15.41 22.84
C LEU A 197 0.81 -14.32 23.66
N PHE A 198 -0.42 -14.61 24.12
CA PHE A 198 -1.33 -13.68 24.81
C PHE A 198 -1.87 -14.30 26.11
N PRO A 199 -1.01 -14.53 27.11
CA PRO A 199 -1.37 -15.34 28.29
C PRO A 199 -2.47 -14.75 29.16
N LYS A 200 -2.81 -13.46 28.97
CA LYS A 200 -3.90 -12.78 29.68
C LYS A 200 -5.19 -12.70 28.88
N ALA A 201 -5.22 -13.22 27.67
CA ALA A 201 -6.35 -13.10 26.78
C ALA A 201 -7.35 -14.23 26.95
N ILE A 202 -8.62 -13.89 26.89
CA ILE A 202 -9.72 -14.85 26.75
C ILE A 202 -9.88 -15.13 25.26
N ILE A 203 -9.94 -16.41 24.90
CA ILE A 203 -10.18 -16.84 23.52
C ILE A 203 -11.69 -16.89 23.28
N VAL A 204 -12.15 -16.22 22.23
CA VAL A 204 -13.54 -16.21 21.80
C VAL A 204 -13.60 -16.81 20.40
N ALA A 205 -14.50 -17.77 20.19
CA ALA A 205 -14.74 -18.33 18.87
C ALA A 205 -15.46 -17.30 17.98
N ASP A 206 -15.02 -17.19 16.72
CA ASP A 206 -15.71 -16.35 15.75
C ASP A 206 -17.10 -16.93 15.47
N HIS A 207 -18.11 -16.09 15.67
CA HIS A 207 -19.53 -16.42 15.47
C HIS A 207 -19.82 -16.94 14.06
N PHE A 208 -19.22 -16.36 13.02
CA PHE A 208 -19.42 -16.79 11.65
C PHE A 208 -19.00 -18.26 11.45
N HIS A 209 -17.84 -18.64 11.95
CA HIS A 209 -17.33 -20.02 11.84
C HIS A 209 -18.19 -21.02 12.62
N VAL A 210 -18.76 -20.62 13.78
CA VAL A 210 -19.71 -21.46 14.54
C VAL A 210 -20.98 -21.72 13.72
N VAL A 211 -21.58 -20.67 13.16
CA VAL A 211 -22.79 -20.79 12.33
C VAL A 211 -22.53 -21.64 11.07
N VAL A 212 -21.41 -21.44 10.40
CA VAL A 212 -21.03 -22.21 9.20
C VAL A 212 -20.83 -23.69 9.54
N GLN A 213 -20.25 -24.03 10.69
CA GLN A 213 -20.11 -25.43 11.13
C GLN A 213 -21.47 -26.07 11.41
N ALA A 214 -22.35 -25.39 12.14
CA ALA A 214 -23.71 -25.86 12.39
C ALA A 214 -24.48 -26.10 11.08
N TYR A 215 -24.40 -25.17 10.13
CA TYR A 215 -25.00 -25.29 8.81
C TYR A 215 -24.44 -26.49 8.02
N ARG A 216 -23.13 -26.69 8.01
CA ARG A 216 -22.49 -27.84 7.34
C ARG A 216 -22.93 -29.18 7.95
N ALA A 217 -23.02 -29.25 9.28
CA ALA A 217 -23.53 -30.42 9.97
C ALA A 217 -24.97 -30.75 9.56
N LEU A 218 -25.84 -29.73 9.53
CA LEU A 218 -27.24 -29.87 9.08
C LEU A 218 -27.32 -30.36 7.63
N GLN A 219 -26.53 -29.78 6.71
CA GLN A 219 -26.50 -30.22 5.31
C GLN A 219 -26.00 -31.67 5.17
N SER A 220 -25.01 -32.08 5.97
CA SER A 220 -24.51 -33.46 5.98
C SER A 220 -25.59 -34.46 6.38
N VAL A 221 -26.39 -34.13 7.40
CA VAL A 221 -27.54 -34.96 7.84
C VAL A 221 -28.60 -35.01 6.72
N ARG A 222 -28.96 -33.87 6.18
CA ARG A 222 -29.95 -33.81 5.08
C ARG A 222 -29.57 -34.70 3.91
N LEU A 223 -28.30 -34.64 3.45
CA LEU A 223 -27.84 -35.47 2.32
C LEU A 223 -27.80 -36.97 2.60
N LYS A 224 -27.74 -37.38 3.90
CA LYS A 224 -27.79 -38.80 4.30
C LYS A 224 -29.20 -39.33 4.36
N VAL A 225 -30.19 -38.46 4.57
CA VAL A 225 -31.61 -38.86 4.73
C VAL A 225 -32.39 -38.78 3.42
N MET A 226 -31.88 -38.02 2.44
CA MET A 226 -32.44 -37.96 1.06
C MET A 226 -31.80 -39.01 0.15
#